data_4de5f980c6e44aaa68fae242a52d4a99
#
_entry.id   4de5f980c6e44aaa68fae242a52d4a99
#
_cell.length_a   1.000
_cell.length_b   1.000
_cell.length_c   1.000
_cell.angle_alpha   90.00
_cell.angle_beta   90.00
_cell.angle_gamma   90.00
#
_symmetry.space_group_name_H-M   'P 1'
#
loop_
_entity.id
_entity.type
_entity.pdbx_description
1 polymer ?
#
loop_
_entity_poly.entity_id
_entity_poly.type
_entity_poly.pdbx_seq_one_letter_code
_entity_poly.pdbx_strand_id
1 'polypeptide(L)'
;MAKDKGQVRRVLQILSPEDQETLAILHDPPRMEELLRRHETLAEVKAAGLIGGVEGPLAGTDLSQTSLPGLRVFPAALDELAGLPATVRHALLQGHLPSLLAAPHEGLALTQLLQGLWVAICTVDSIVYRMVYEIDGQEAGMTLLMVGAWESLAQRLEES
;
A
#
# COMPACT_ATOMS: atom_id res chain seq x y z
N MET A 1 26.21 8.44 -15.35
CA MET A 1 26.13 8.18 -16.46
C MET A 1 24.88 8.07 -17.28
N ALA A 2 24.83 8.87 -18.32
CA ALA A 2 23.66 8.95 -19.18
C ALA A 2 23.30 7.62 -19.84
N LYS A 3 24.30 6.79 -20.06
CA LYS A 3 24.18 5.46 -20.66
C LYS A 3 23.29 4.52 -19.82
N ASP A 4 23.39 4.63 -18.49
CA ASP A 4 22.64 3.75 -17.59
C ASP A 4 21.17 4.15 -17.51
N LYS A 5 20.87 5.43 -17.61
CA LYS A 5 19.48 5.90 -17.58
C LYS A 5 18.68 5.39 -18.79
N GLY A 6 19.32 5.33 -19.96
CA GLY A 6 18.70 4.80 -21.16
C GLY A 6 18.39 3.31 -21.04
N GLN A 7 19.29 2.55 -20.44
CA GLN A 7 19.09 1.12 -20.21
C GLN A 7 18.00 0.86 -19.19
N VAL A 8 17.94 1.64 -18.11
CA VAL A 8 16.90 1.53 -17.11
C VAL A 8 15.53 1.74 -17.74
N ARG A 9 15.38 2.76 -18.58
CA ARG A 9 14.11 3.02 -19.25
C ARG A 9 13.69 1.88 -20.18
N ARG A 10 14.63 1.28 -20.89
CA ARG A 10 14.36 0.15 -21.77
C ARG A 10 13.88 -1.07 -20.98
N VAL A 11 14.55 -1.37 -19.86
CA VAL A 11 14.14 -2.48 -18.99
C VAL A 11 12.77 -2.24 -18.43
N LEU A 12 12.48 -1.02 -17.96
CA LEU A 12 11.18 -0.70 -17.39
C LEU A 12 10.05 -0.79 -18.42
N GLN A 13 10.32 -0.50 -19.68
CA GLN A 13 9.33 -0.62 -20.75
C GLN A 13 8.94 -2.07 -21.01
N ILE A 14 9.83 -3.02 -20.71
CA ILE A 14 9.58 -4.44 -20.90
C ILE A 14 8.80 -5.03 -19.71
N LEU A 15 9.00 -4.46 -18.53
CA LEU A 15 8.34 -4.96 -17.32
C LEU A 15 6.88 -4.54 -17.25
N SER A 16 6.03 -5.44 -16.77
CA SER A 16 4.65 -5.09 -16.46
C SER A 16 4.60 -4.09 -15.31
N PRO A 17 3.51 -3.29 -15.18
CA PRO A 17 3.36 -2.42 -14.02
C PRO A 17 3.46 -3.17 -12.69
N GLU A 18 2.93 -4.38 -12.63
CA GLU A 18 2.98 -5.23 -11.44
C GLU A 18 4.41 -5.56 -11.05
N ASP A 19 5.23 -5.94 -12.04
CA ASP A 19 6.65 -6.25 -11.79
C ASP A 19 7.44 -5.00 -11.41
N GLN A 20 7.12 -3.86 -12.02
CA GLN A 20 7.78 -2.60 -11.67
C GLN A 20 7.55 -2.24 -10.20
N GLU A 21 6.30 -2.36 -9.72
CA GLU A 21 6.00 -2.06 -8.32
C GLU A 21 6.63 -3.08 -7.38
N THR A 22 6.60 -4.35 -7.75
CA THR A 22 7.25 -5.40 -6.96
C THR A 22 8.73 -5.12 -6.81
N LEU A 23 9.42 -4.84 -7.91
CA LEU A 23 10.85 -4.58 -7.88
C LEU A 23 11.20 -3.30 -7.12
N ALA A 24 10.35 -2.28 -7.17
CA ALA A 24 10.58 -1.07 -6.40
C ALA A 24 10.65 -1.37 -4.90
N ILE A 25 9.79 -2.26 -4.42
CA ILE A 25 9.80 -2.68 -3.02
C ILE A 25 11.01 -3.57 -2.74
N LEU A 26 11.31 -4.52 -3.62
CA LEU A 26 12.45 -5.43 -3.44
C LEU A 26 13.80 -4.69 -3.43
N HIS A 27 13.89 -3.54 -4.09
CA HIS A 27 15.08 -2.70 -4.08
C HIS A 27 15.12 -1.72 -2.90
N ASP A 28 14.19 -1.85 -1.96
CA ASP A 28 14.14 -1.06 -0.74
C ASP A 28 14.12 -2.03 0.45
N PRO A 29 15.30 -2.51 0.88
CA PRO A 29 15.36 -3.57 1.89
C PRO A 29 14.59 -3.28 3.18
N PRO A 30 14.66 -2.09 3.80
CA PRO A 30 13.88 -1.83 5.01
C PRO A 30 12.37 -1.96 4.78
N ARG A 31 11.87 -1.47 3.64
CA ARG A 31 10.45 -1.56 3.31
C ARG A 31 10.04 -2.99 3.00
N MET A 32 10.87 -3.69 2.23
CA MET A 32 10.62 -5.08 1.89
C MET A 32 10.55 -5.95 3.15
N GLU A 33 11.51 -5.81 4.04
CA GLU A 33 11.55 -6.59 5.28
C GLU A 33 10.34 -6.31 6.16
N GLU A 34 9.98 -5.04 6.28
CA GLU A 34 8.83 -4.65 7.10
C GLU A 34 7.53 -5.20 6.50
N LEU A 35 7.36 -5.11 5.18
CA LEU A 35 6.16 -5.59 4.51
C LEU A 35 6.03 -7.11 4.62
N LEU A 36 7.12 -7.84 4.41
CA LEU A 36 7.12 -9.29 4.55
C LEU A 36 6.81 -9.71 5.99
N ARG A 37 7.35 -9.01 6.97
CA ARG A 37 7.07 -9.26 8.37
C ARG A 37 5.59 -9.06 8.69
N ARG A 38 5.01 -7.97 8.21
CA ARG A 38 3.58 -7.70 8.40
C ARG A 38 2.71 -8.78 7.75
N HIS A 39 3.05 -9.18 6.53
CA HIS A 39 2.31 -10.21 5.82
C HIS A 39 2.42 -11.56 6.53
N GLU A 40 3.62 -11.91 6.99
CA GLU A 40 3.88 -13.16 7.69
C GLU A 40 3.12 -13.26 9.01
N THR A 41 3.02 -12.15 9.75
CA THR A 41 2.34 -12.13 11.05
C THR A 41 0.84 -11.82 10.95
N LEU A 42 0.33 -11.55 9.76
CA LEU A 42 -1.04 -11.09 9.56
C LEU A 42 -2.07 -12.04 10.16
N ALA A 43 -1.91 -13.34 9.93
CA ALA A 43 -2.86 -14.34 10.44
C ALA A 43 -2.89 -14.35 11.97
N GLU A 44 -1.73 -14.22 12.61
CA GLU A 44 -1.65 -14.18 14.08
C GLU A 44 -2.28 -12.92 14.64
N VAL A 45 -2.06 -11.79 13.99
CA VAL A 45 -2.61 -10.50 14.40
C VAL A 45 -4.16 -10.53 14.25
N LYS A 46 -4.65 -11.12 13.17
CA LYS A 46 -6.10 -11.31 12.98
C LYS A 46 -6.71 -12.21 14.07
N ALA A 47 -6.04 -13.33 14.36
CA ALA A 47 -6.49 -14.28 15.37
C ALA A 47 -6.51 -13.67 16.77
N ALA A 48 -5.60 -12.74 17.06
CA ALA A 48 -5.54 -12.05 18.34
C ALA A 48 -6.54 -10.90 18.45
N GLY A 49 -7.30 -10.62 17.39
CA GLY A 49 -8.29 -9.54 17.40
C GLY A 49 -7.69 -8.14 17.35
N LEU A 50 -6.44 -8.04 16.93
CA LEU A 50 -5.73 -6.75 16.89
C LEU A 50 -5.96 -5.97 15.62
N ILE A 51 -6.57 -6.58 14.60
CA ILE A 51 -6.94 -5.90 13.36
C ILE A 51 -8.42 -5.57 13.41
N GLY A 52 -8.73 -4.27 13.38
CA GLY A 52 -10.09 -3.79 13.39
C GLY A 52 -10.38 -2.88 12.22
N GLY A 53 -11.60 -2.37 12.20
CA GLY A 53 -11.98 -1.33 11.26
C GLY A 53 -11.36 0.00 11.62
N VAL A 54 -11.61 0.98 10.76
CA VAL A 54 -11.05 2.32 10.93
C VAL A 54 -11.65 3.03 12.16
N GLU A 55 -12.92 2.76 12.46
CA GLU A 55 -13.67 3.54 13.43
C GLU A 55 -13.15 3.46 14.86
N GLY A 56 -12.98 2.23 15.37
CA GLY A 56 -12.60 2.04 16.76
C GLY A 56 -11.22 2.59 17.12
N PRO A 57 -10.16 2.13 16.44
CA PRO A 57 -8.80 2.57 16.76
C PRO A 57 -8.55 4.04 16.49
N LEU A 58 -9.34 4.68 15.64
CA LEU A 58 -9.17 6.09 15.27
C LEU A 58 -10.15 7.01 16.00
N ALA A 59 -10.86 6.50 17.02
CA ALA A 59 -11.79 7.31 17.79
C ALA A 59 -11.09 8.53 18.38
N GLY A 60 -11.72 9.68 18.27
CA GLY A 60 -11.17 10.92 18.77
C GLY A 60 -10.31 11.67 17.75
N THR A 61 -10.11 11.14 16.55
CA THR A 61 -9.40 11.81 15.47
C THR A 61 -10.39 12.24 14.38
N ASP A 62 -9.89 12.98 13.37
CA ASP A 62 -10.71 13.32 12.21
C ASP A 62 -11.16 12.07 11.42
N LEU A 63 -10.54 10.94 11.66
CA LEU A 63 -10.86 9.67 11.04
C LEU A 63 -12.03 8.96 11.71
N SER A 64 -12.39 9.36 12.91
CA SER A 64 -13.42 8.70 13.70
C SER A 64 -14.82 8.74 13.07
N GLN A 65 -15.05 9.68 12.17
CA GLN A 65 -16.33 9.80 11.48
C GLN A 65 -16.38 9.04 10.15
N THR A 66 -15.27 8.40 9.78
CA THR A 66 -15.18 7.67 8.53
C THR A 66 -15.66 6.24 8.73
N SER A 67 -16.63 5.81 7.93
CA SER A 67 -17.12 4.43 7.95
C SER A 67 -16.72 3.75 6.64
N LEU A 68 -15.92 2.69 6.75
CA LEU A 68 -15.46 1.92 5.60
C LEU A 68 -15.66 0.43 5.86
N PRO A 69 -16.92 -0.05 5.73
CA PRO A 69 -17.20 -1.47 5.95
C PRO A 69 -16.38 -2.33 4.99
N GLY A 70 -15.79 -3.39 5.52
CA GLY A 70 -14.92 -4.27 4.73
C GLY A 70 -13.46 -3.89 4.73
N LEU A 71 -13.10 -2.72 5.24
CA LEU A 71 -11.70 -2.33 5.39
C LEU A 71 -11.21 -2.73 6.78
N ARG A 72 -10.11 -3.48 6.78
CA ARG A 72 -9.34 -3.78 7.98
C ARG A 72 -7.98 -3.14 7.82
N VAL A 73 -7.37 -2.74 8.93
CA VAL A 73 -6.09 -2.03 8.89
C VAL A 73 -5.12 -2.69 9.87
N PHE A 74 -3.97 -3.10 9.35
CA PHE A 74 -2.90 -3.64 10.19
C PHE A 74 -2.44 -2.54 11.16
N PRO A 75 -2.14 -2.86 12.44
CA PRO A 75 -1.84 -1.83 13.45
C PRO A 75 -0.80 -0.80 13.02
N ALA A 76 0.32 -1.23 12.44
CA ALA A 76 1.35 -0.30 11.97
C ALA A 76 0.88 0.56 10.80
N ALA A 77 0.02 0.02 9.93
CA ALA A 77 -0.57 0.77 8.83
C ALA A 77 -1.53 1.84 9.34
N LEU A 78 -2.21 1.54 10.45
CA LEU A 78 -3.09 2.52 11.08
C LEU A 78 -2.31 3.73 11.56
N ASP A 79 -1.14 3.50 12.17
CA ASP A 79 -0.25 4.58 12.60
C ASP A 79 0.26 5.38 11.41
N GLU A 80 0.60 4.71 10.33
CA GLU A 80 1.04 5.36 9.10
C GLU A 80 -0.06 6.24 8.52
N LEU A 81 -1.28 5.72 8.48
CA LEU A 81 -2.44 6.46 7.97
C LEU A 81 -2.71 7.69 8.83
N ALA A 82 -2.68 7.53 10.15
CA ALA A 82 -2.92 8.62 11.08
C ALA A 82 -1.82 9.70 11.00
N GLY A 83 -0.60 9.31 10.62
CA GLY A 83 0.52 10.23 10.49
C GLY A 83 0.59 10.99 9.17
N LEU A 84 -0.27 10.68 8.21
CA LEU A 84 -0.29 11.38 6.94
C LEU A 84 -0.84 12.80 7.11
N PRO A 85 -0.45 13.75 6.23
CA PRO A 85 -1.07 15.07 6.22
C PRO A 85 -2.59 14.96 6.13
N ALA A 86 -3.30 15.87 6.80
CA ALA A 86 -4.76 15.80 6.86
C ALA A 86 -5.42 15.78 5.47
N THR A 87 -4.89 16.55 4.52
CA THR A 87 -5.39 16.56 3.14
C THR A 87 -5.27 15.19 2.48
N VAL A 88 -4.13 14.51 2.70
CA VAL A 88 -3.89 13.19 2.14
C VAL A 88 -4.80 12.16 2.79
N ARG A 89 -4.88 12.17 4.11
CA ARG A 89 -5.75 11.29 4.88
C ARG A 89 -7.19 11.39 4.39
N HIS A 90 -7.67 12.61 4.25
CA HIS A 90 -9.02 12.89 3.78
C HIS A 90 -9.23 12.34 2.36
N ALA A 91 -8.29 12.59 1.45
CA ALA A 91 -8.39 12.10 0.08
C ALA A 91 -8.44 10.57 0.01
N LEU A 92 -7.63 9.89 0.83
CA LEU A 92 -7.61 8.44 0.87
C LEU A 92 -8.92 7.89 1.46
N LEU A 93 -9.36 8.42 2.59
CA LEU A 93 -10.53 7.88 3.30
C LEU A 93 -11.84 8.20 2.61
N GLN A 94 -11.94 9.33 1.94
CA GLN A 94 -13.18 9.78 1.30
C GLN A 94 -13.26 9.40 -0.18
N GLY A 95 -12.14 9.17 -0.83
CA GLY A 95 -12.10 8.91 -2.27
C GLY A 95 -11.47 7.59 -2.66
N HIS A 96 -10.18 7.43 -2.38
CA HIS A 96 -9.40 6.30 -2.91
C HIS A 96 -9.75 4.96 -2.24
N LEU A 97 -9.85 4.93 -0.92
CA LEU A 97 -10.15 3.68 -0.22
C LEU A 97 -11.57 3.19 -0.49
N PRO A 98 -12.60 4.05 -0.49
CA PRO A 98 -13.94 3.58 -0.87
C PRO A 98 -14.00 3.00 -2.27
N SER A 99 -13.33 3.65 -3.24
CA SER A 99 -13.28 3.14 -4.62
C SER A 99 -12.57 1.79 -4.68
N LEU A 100 -11.48 1.65 -3.94
CA LEU A 100 -10.70 0.42 -3.92
C LEU A 100 -11.48 -0.72 -3.26
N LEU A 101 -12.22 -0.43 -2.19
CA LEU A 101 -13.07 -1.42 -1.55
C LEU A 101 -14.16 -1.94 -2.48
N ALA A 102 -14.69 -1.06 -3.34
CA ALA A 102 -15.69 -1.45 -4.33
C ALA A 102 -15.11 -2.37 -5.40
N ALA A 103 -13.82 -2.24 -5.70
CA ALA A 103 -13.16 -3.00 -6.75
C ALA A 103 -11.69 -3.28 -6.38
N PRO A 104 -11.43 -4.16 -5.38
CA PRO A 104 -10.06 -4.38 -4.88
C PRO A 104 -9.09 -4.91 -5.95
N HIS A 105 -9.61 -5.59 -6.96
CA HIS A 105 -8.78 -6.15 -8.04
C HIS A 105 -8.36 -5.12 -9.08
N GLU A 106 -8.78 -3.87 -8.94
CA GLU A 106 -8.33 -2.81 -9.83
C GLU A 106 -6.91 -2.32 -9.51
N GLY A 107 -6.38 -2.69 -8.36
CA GLY A 107 -4.98 -2.43 -8.05
C GLY A 107 -4.05 -3.34 -8.84
N LEU A 108 -2.77 -3.26 -8.56
CA LEU A 108 -1.74 -4.07 -9.20
C LEU A 108 -1.36 -5.22 -8.27
N ALA A 109 -1.50 -6.45 -8.76
CA ALA A 109 -1.10 -7.64 -8.01
C ALA A 109 0.41 -7.73 -7.98
N LEU A 110 1.01 -7.71 -6.79
CA LEU A 110 2.44 -7.84 -6.65
C LEU A 110 2.88 -9.27 -6.96
N THR A 111 4.12 -9.43 -7.37
CA THR A 111 4.65 -10.71 -7.86
C THR A 111 5.85 -11.16 -7.03
N GLN A 112 6.43 -12.30 -7.38
CA GLN A 112 7.63 -12.86 -6.75
C GLN A 112 7.43 -13.07 -5.25
N LEU A 113 8.32 -12.55 -4.41
CA LEU A 113 8.23 -12.68 -2.95
C LEU A 113 7.02 -12.00 -2.34
N LEU A 114 6.40 -11.07 -3.07
CA LEU A 114 5.25 -10.31 -2.60
C LEU A 114 3.93 -10.82 -3.17
N GLN A 115 3.95 -11.98 -3.80
CA GLN A 115 2.75 -12.58 -4.36
C GLN A 115 1.67 -12.75 -3.28
N GLY A 116 0.44 -12.42 -3.63
CA GLY A 116 -0.68 -12.41 -2.69
C GLY A 116 -1.01 -11.02 -2.16
N LEU A 117 -0.13 -10.07 -2.37
CA LEU A 117 -0.34 -8.67 -1.99
C LEU A 117 -0.65 -7.84 -3.23
N TRP A 118 -1.32 -6.72 -3.01
CA TRP A 118 -1.72 -5.78 -4.04
C TRP A 118 -1.25 -4.38 -3.67
N VAL A 119 -1.07 -3.53 -4.67
CA VAL A 119 -0.73 -2.14 -4.43
C VAL A 119 -1.66 -1.23 -5.22
N ALA A 120 -2.16 -0.19 -4.57
CA ALA A 120 -2.90 0.89 -5.21
C ALA A 120 -2.06 2.16 -5.14
N ILE A 121 -2.06 2.92 -6.22
CA ILE A 121 -1.25 4.12 -6.35
C ILE A 121 -2.18 5.31 -6.51
N CYS A 122 -1.92 6.37 -5.75
CA CYS A 122 -2.67 7.62 -5.87
C CYS A 122 -1.74 8.81 -5.72
N THR A 123 -2.13 9.91 -6.31
CA THR A 123 -1.35 11.16 -6.24
C THR A 123 -2.18 12.22 -5.55
N VAL A 124 -1.62 12.82 -4.50
CA VAL A 124 -2.26 13.92 -3.78
C VAL A 124 -1.22 15.03 -3.63
N ASP A 125 -1.56 16.24 -4.06
CA ASP A 125 -0.66 17.40 -4.00
C ASP A 125 0.70 17.11 -4.64
N SER A 126 0.68 16.45 -5.80
CA SER A 126 1.87 16.09 -6.59
C SER A 126 2.78 15.05 -5.94
N ILE A 127 2.37 14.47 -4.83
CA ILE A 127 3.12 13.39 -4.17
C ILE A 127 2.40 12.08 -4.44
N VAL A 128 3.17 11.07 -4.82
CA VAL A 128 2.63 9.73 -5.12
C VAL A 128 2.61 8.91 -3.83
N TYR A 129 1.42 8.45 -3.48
CA TYR A 129 1.22 7.57 -2.32
C TYR A 129 0.86 6.17 -2.78
N ARG A 130 1.28 5.19 -2.01
CA ARG A 130 1.00 3.79 -2.31
C ARG A 130 0.38 3.12 -1.10
N MET A 131 -0.57 2.24 -1.38
CA MET A 131 -1.26 1.45 -0.36
C MET A 131 -1.08 -0.02 -0.71
N VAL A 132 -0.44 -0.77 0.17
CA VAL A 132 -0.28 -2.22 -0.01
C VAL A 132 -1.33 -2.92 0.82
N TYR A 133 -2.06 -3.84 0.21
CA TYR A 133 -3.19 -4.50 0.84
C TYR A 133 -3.30 -5.97 0.41
N GLU A 134 -4.05 -6.73 1.21
CA GLU A 134 -4.43 -8.09 0.90
C GLU A 134 -5.94 -8.13 0.70
N ILE A 135 -6.39 -8.85 -0.32
CA ILE A 135 -7.82 -9.03 -0.56
C ILE A 135 -8.29 -10.22 0.29
N ASP A 136 -9.32 -10.01 1.09
CA ASP A 136 -9.86 -11.07 1.95
C ASP A 136 -10.56 -12.13 1.08
N GLY A 137 -10.15 -13.38 1.23
CA GLY A 137 -10.53 -14.43 0.29
C GLY A 137 -11.97 -14.88 0.35
N GLN A 138 -12.60 -14.87 1.51
CA GLN A 138 -13.96 -15.39 1.70
C GLN A 138 -14.99 -14.32 2.02
N GLU A 139 -14.57 -13.14 2.42
CA GLU A 139 -15.44 -12.02 2.71
C GLU A 139 -15.13 -10.88 1.76
N ALA A 140 -16.14 -10.10 1.41
CA ALA A 140 -15.93 -8.90 0.63
C ALA A 140 -15.15 -7.91 1.49
N GLY A 141 -13.93 -7.55 1.07
CA GLY A 141 -13.12 -6.60 1.82
C GLY A 141 -11.65 -6.77 1.58
N MET A 142 -10.88 -5.96 2.28
CA MET A 142 -9.42 -5.99 2.18
C MET A 142 -8.78 -5.58 3.49
N THR A 143 -7.52 -5.94 3.67
CA THR A 143 -6.71 -5.54 4.81
C THR A 143 -5.55 -4.67 4.32
N LEU A 144 -5.51 -3.43 4.78
CA LEU A 144 -4.44 -2.50 4.47
C LEU A 144 -3.22 -2.84 5.33
N LEU A 145 -2.09 -3.13 4.69
CA LEU A 145 -0.86 -3.53 5.38
C LEU A 145 0.15 -2.41 5.51
N MET A 146 0.22 -1.51 4.54
CA MET A 146 1.19 -0.43 4.54
C MET A 146 0.68 0.72 3.68
N VAL A 147 0.91 1.94 4.13
CA VAL A 147 0.57 3.13 3.35
C VAL A 147 1.66 4.17 3.53
N GLY A 148 2.01 4.86 2.46
CA GLY A 148 3.00 5.93 2.52
C GLY A 148 3.42 6.39 1.15
N ALA A 149 4.33 7.35 1.12
CA ALA A 149 4.94 7.85 -0.10
C ALA A 149 6.30 7.19 -0.26
N TRP A 150 6.57 6.62 -1.42
CA TRP A 150 7.90 6.10 -1.72
C TRP A 150 8.19 6.20 -3.21
N GLU A 151 9.47 6.13 -3.53
CA GLU A 151 9.95 6.32 -4.88
C GLU A 151 9.56 5.17 -5.81
N SER A 152 9.33 5.50 -7.09
CA SER A 152 9.15 4.49 -8.11
C SER A 152 10.46 3.75 -8.37
N LEU A 153 10.37 2.60 -9.06
CA LEU A 153 11.56 1.86 -9.44
C LEU A 153 12.49 2.71 -10.29
N ALA A 154 11.94 3.48 -11.22
CA ALA A 154 12.73 4.34 -12.09
C ALA A 154 13.52 5.38 -11.29
N GLN A 155 12.86 6.05 -10.33
CA GLN A 155 13.52 7.05 -9.50
C GLN A 155 14.64 6.41 -8.66
N ARG A 156 14.38 5.27 -8.08
CA ARG A 156 15.34 4.57 -7.22
C ARG A 156 16.57 4.13 -8.02
N LEU A 157 16.37 3.59 -9.22
CA LEU A 157 17.48 3.13 -10.06
C LEU A 157 18.28 4.29 -10.63
N GLU A 158 17.64 5.42 -10.90
CA GLU A 158 18.33 6.60 -11.40
C GLU A 158 19.20 7.26 -10.33
N GLU A 159 18.85 7.10 -9.06
CA GLU A 159 19.60 7.65 -7.94
C GLU A 159 20.80 6.78 -7.53
N SER A 160 20.81 5.52 -7.92
CA SER A 160 21.94 4.62 -7.63
C SER A 160 22.97 4.57 -8.78
#